data_03bd006ffa01423fe0c8becb6190d6ca
#
_entry.id   03bd006ffa01423fe0c8becb6190d6ca
#
_cell.length_a   1.000
_cell.length_b   1.000
_cell.length_c   1.000
_cell.angle_alpha   90.00
_cell.angle_beta   90.00
_cell.angle_gamma   90.00
#
_symmetry.space_group_name_H-M   'P 1'
#
loop_
_entity.id
_entity.type
_entity.pdbx_description
1 polymer ?
#
loop_
_entity_poly.entity_id
_entity_poly.type
_entity_poly.pdbx_seq_one_letter_code
_entity_poly.pdbx_strand_id
1 'polypeptide(L)' 'NSTPIRDVAKELERMYNCHITFANGKFNNLISGEHDNKSLEAVLQSIEYTSGIRYKKEGNHILLYK' A
#
# COMPACT_ATOMS: atom_id res chain seq x y z
N ASN A 1 14.49 4.24 -6.18
CA ASN A 1 13.80 5.38 -5.57
C ASN A 1 12.85 4.93 -4.48
N SER A 2 12.94 5.57 -3.33
CA SER A 2 12.07 5.27 -2.22
C SER A 2 10.98 6.33 -2.09
N THR A 3 9.75 5.89 -1.89
CA THR A 3 8.60 6.77 -1.80
C THR A 3 7.92 6.54 -0.45
N PRO A 4 7.53 7.60 0.26
CA PRO A 4 6.80 7.43 1.50
C PRO A 4 5.52 6.62 1.28
N ILE A 5 5.20 5.74 2.23
CA ILE A 5 4.05 4.84 2.10
C ILE A 5 2.75 5.62 1.87
N ARG A 6 2.63 6.80 2.45
CA ARG A 6 1.41 7.60 2.26
C ARG A 6 1.26 8.06 0.81
N ASP A 7 2.36 8.37 0.16
CA ASP A 7 2.33 8.76 -1.25
C ASP A 7 2.06 7.54 -2.14
N VAL A 8 2.63 6.39 -1.78
CA VAL A 8 2.35 5.14 -2.49
C VAL A 8 0.86 4.83 -2.41
N ALA A 9 0.26 5.01 -1.23
CA ALA A 9 -1.17 4.76 -1.06
C ALA A 9 -2.01 5.64 -1.99
N LYS A 10 -1.65 6.90 -2.12
CA LYS A 10 -2.38 7.80 -3.02
C LYS A 10 -2.27 7.36 -4.47
N GLU A 11 -1.10 6.92 -4.88
CA GLU A 11 -0.91 6.40 -6.23
C GLU A 11 -1.76 5.15 -6.46
N LEU A 12 -1.78 4.24 -5.50
CA LEU A 12 -2.56 3.02 -5.62
C LEU A 12 -4.06 3.32 -5.68
N GLU A 13 -4.52 4.27 -4.87
CA GLU A 13 -5.93 4.68 -4.93
C GLU A 13 -6.32 5.14 -6.32
N ARG A 14 -5.43 5.89 -6.96
CA ARG A 14 -5.69 6.41 -8.30
C ARG A 14 -5.59 5.33 -9.37
N MET A 15 -4.57 4.47 -9.24
CA MET A 15 -4.31 3.45 -10.26
C MET A 15 -5.34 2.32 -10.24
N TYR A 16 -5.84 1.95 -9.07
CA TYR A 16 -6.69 0.78 -8.90
C TYR A 16 -8.11 1.11 -8.45
N ASN A 17 -8.44 2.40 -8.39
CA ASN A 17 -9.78 2.85 -8.01
C ASN A 17 -10.21 2.23 -6.68
N CYS A 18 -9.40 2.41 -5.66
CA CYS A 18 -9.64 1.86 -4.34
C CYS A 18 -9.48 2.95 -3.28
N HIS A 19 -9.85 2.61 -2.05
CA HIS A 19 -9.69 3.49 -0.90
C HIS A 19 -8.76 2.84 0.11
N ILE A 20 -7.73 3.57 0.52
CA ILE A 20 -6.75 3.06 1.47
C ILE A 20 -6.79 3.91 2.72
N THR A 21 -6.96 3.25 3.86
CA THR A 21 -6.91 3.92 5.15
C THR A 21 -5.78 3.32 5.97
N PHE A 22 -5.28 4.09 6.91
CA PHE A 22 -4.21 3.66 7.80
C PHE A 22 -4.78 3.50 9.20
N ALA A 23 -4.45 2.38 9.85
CA ALA A 23 -4.82 2.17 11.24
C ALA A 23 -3.96 3.07 12.13
N ASN A 24 -4.25 3.05 13.42
CA ASN A 24 -3.50 3.85 14.38
C ASN A 24 -2.03 3.51 14.33
N GLY A 25 -1.18 4.52 14.49
CA GLY A 25 0.26 4.35 14.48
C GLY A 25 0.91 5.27 13.49
N LYS A 26 2.24 5.20 13.47
CA LYS A 26 3.02 6.02 12.55
C LYS A 26 3.45 5.19 11.36
N PHE A 27 3.21 5.73 10.19
CA PHE A 27 3.56 5.07 8.94
C PHE A 27 4.58 5.93 8.22
N ASN A 28 5.84 5.74 8.57
CA ASN A 28 6.96 6.51 8.02
C ASN A 28 7.82 5.67 7.09
N ASN A 29 7.33 4.49 6.70
CA ASN A 29 8.10 3.60 5.86
C ASN A 29 8.32 4.20 4.48
N LEU A 30 9.50 3.92 3.93
CA LEU A 30 9.81 4.24 2.55
C LEU A 30 9.68 2.97 1.74
N ILE A 31 8.93 3.04 0.66
CA ILE A 31 8.65 1.89 -0.20
C ILE A 31 9.42 2.07 -1.48
N SER A 32 10.18 1.05 -1.86
CA SER A 32 10.93 1.06 -3.11
C SER A 32 10.33 0.07 -4.08
N GLY A 33 10.66 0.22 -5.36
CA GLY A 33 10.23 -0.67 -6.40
C GLY A 33 9.17 -0.06 -7.29
N GLU A 34 8.86 -0.78 -8.35
CA GLU A 34 7.87 -0.36 -9.32
C GLU A 34 6.61 -1.17 -9.16
N HIS A 35 5.47 -0.54 -9.44
CA HIS A 35 4.17 -1.19 -9.28
C HIS A 35 3.45 -1.34 -10.61
N ASP A 36 4.14 -1.10 -11.72
CA ASP A 36 3.54 -1.18 -13.04
C ASP A 36 3.22 -2.62 -13.40
N ASN A 37 2.09 -2.82 -14.05
CA ASN A 37 1.68 -4.11 -14.59
C ASN A 37 1.50 -5.19 -13.54
N LYS A 38 1.18 -4.79 -12.31
CA LYS A 38 0.91 -5.74 -11.23
C LYS A 38 -0.53 -5.58 -10.78
N SER A 39 -1.10 -6.67 -10.27
CA SER A 39 -2.40 -6.57 -9.63
C SER A 39 -2.27 -5.83 -8.30
N LEU A 40 -3.38 -5.29 -7.83
CA LEU A 40 -3.38 -4.60 -6.54
C LEU A 40 -2.92 -5.53 -5.43
N GLU A 41 -3.40 -6.79 -5.44
CA GLU A 41 -3.00 -7.77 -4.43
C GLU A 41 -1.50 -8.03 -4.47
N ALA A 42 -0.93 -8.12 -5.65
CA ALA A 42 0.52 -8.34 -5.78
C ALA A 42 1.30 -7.18 -5.19
N VAL A 43 0.84 -5.95 -5.44
CA VAL A 43 1.49 -4.76 -4.88
C VAL A 43 1.40 -4.77 -3.36
N LEU A 44 0.20 -5.06 -2.82
CA LEU A 44 0.00 -5.09 -1.36
C LEU A 44 0.86 -6.16 -0.71
N GLN A 45 0.96 -7.35 -1.32
CA GLN A 45 1.81 -8.41 -0.79
C GLN A 45 3.28 -8.02 -0.81
N SER A 46 3.70 -7.34 -1.86
CA SER A 46 5.07 -6.86 -1.96
C SER A 46 5.38 -5.86 -0.85
N ILE A 47 4.46 -4.93 -0.60
CA ILE A 47 4.62 -3.95 0.46
C ILE A 47 4.71 -4.65 1.82
N GLU A 48 3.86 -5.64 2.06
CA GLU A 48 3.90 -6.38 3.31
C GLU A 48 5.24 -7.10 3.47
N TYR A 49 5.69 -7.74 2.41
CA TYR A 49 6.92 -8.51 2.45
C TYR A 49 8.14 -7.63 2.76
N THR A 50 8.20 -6.45 2.15
CA THR A 50 9.39 -5.62 2.28
C THR A 50 9.37 -4.69 3.48
N SER A 51 8.19 -4.30 3.96
CA SER A 51 8.07 -3.29 5.01
C SER A 51 7.46 -3.84 6.30
N GLY A 52 6.80 -4.99 6.24
CA GLY A 52 6.08 -5.51 7.40
C GLY A 52 4.72 -4.89 7.62
N ILE A 53 4.31 -3.95 6.77
CA ILE A 53 2.99 -3.35 6.87
C ILE A 53 1.96 -4.35 6.37
N ARG A 54 0.98 -4.67 7.20
CA ARG A 54 -0.05 -5.64 6.86
C ARG A 54 -1.25 -4.94 6.24
N TYR A 55 -2.09 -5.71 5.58
CA TYR A 55 -3.27 -5.13 4.96
C TYR A 55 -4.47 -6.06 5.09
N LYS A 56 -5.65 -5.44 5.09
CA LYS A 56 -6.93 -6.13 4.95
C LYS A 56 -7.68 -5.49 3.80
N LYS A 57 -8.25 -6.31 2.94
CA LYS A 57 -8.97 -5.81 1.77
C LYS A 57 -10.40 -6.32 1.80
N GLU A 58 -11.35 -5.39 1.71
CA GLU A 58 -12.78 -5.70 1.59
C GLU A 58 -13.33 -4.91 0.42
N GLY A 59 -13.67 -5.61 -0.66
CA GLY A 59 -14.07 -4.94 -1.88
C GLY A 59 -12.94 -4.04 -2.37
N ASN A 60 -13.22 -2.75 -2.51
CA ASN A 60 -12.20 -1.79 -2.90
C ASN A 60 -11.66 -0.98 -1.73
N HIS A 61 -11.94 -1.40 -0.51
CA HIS A 61 -11.45 -0.72 0.69
C HIS A 61 -10.31 -1.51 1.30
N ILE A 62 -9.19 -0.85 1.54
CA ILE A 62 -7.98 -1.49 2.04
C ILE A 62 -7.56 -0.77 3.31
N LEU A 63 -7.31 -1.55 4.36
CA LEU A 63 -6.80 -1.03 5.62
C LEU A 63 -5.35 -1.47 5.76
N LEU A 64 -4.44 -0.52 5.95
CA LEU A 64 -3.04 -0.82 6.24
C LEU A 64 -2.82 -0.70 7.74
N TYR A 65 -2.14 -1.68 8.31
CA TYR A 65 -1.88 -1.71 9.75
C TYR A 65 -0.54 -2.42 10.01
N LYS A 66 -0.07 -2.28 11.21
CA LYS A 66 1.19 -2.93 11.63
C LYS A 66 0.96 -4.04 12.63
#